data_a5b7e848d77cc8e07f39404df7381f08
#
_entry.id   a5b7e848d77cc8e07f39404df7381f08
#
_cell.length_a   1.000
_cell.length_b   1.000
_cell.length_c   1.000
_cell.angle_alpha   90.00
_cell.angle_beta   90.00
_cell.angle_gamma   90.00
#
_symmetry.space_group_name_H-M   'P 1'
#
loop_
_entity.id
_entity.type
_entity.pdbx_description
1 polymer ?
#
loop_
_entity_poly.entity_id
_entity_poly.type
_entity_poly.pdbx_seq_one_letter_code
_entity_poly.pdbx_strand_id
1 'polypeptide(L)'
;MDVSSLPEEAALGARFYDEGKEGDALEILKKYGANSLRIRLWNDPYSEDGKPYGAGTSDFTKLVALASAGKKLGYSYLLDLHYSDFWADPGKQFPPKEWAYADANALEKYVYDYTKDVLLKLKRLDLLPEMVQVGNEITNGLMWPHGKWDNVDNIARFIS
;
A
#
# COMPACT_ATOMS: atom_id res chain seq x y z
N MET A 1 -5.33 0.53 -12.31
CA MET A 1 -5.25 -0.94 -12.07
C MET A 1 -4.48 -1.19 -10.78
N ASP A 2 -5.02 -1.99 -9.84
CA ASP A 2 -4.24 -2.45 -8.68
C ASP A 2 -3.31 -3.59 -9.13
N VAL A 3 -2.01 -3.44 -8.87
CA VAL A 3 -0.96 -4.38 -9.30
C VAL A 3 -0.13 -4.89 -8.13
N SER A 4 -0.60 -4.65 -6.91
CA SER A 4 0.18 -4.87 -5.69
C SER A 4 0.58 -6.33 -5.45
N SER A 5 -0.23 -7.31 -5.93
CA SER A 5 0.07 -8.74 -5.83
C SER A 5 0.93 -9.28 -6.97
N LEU A 6 1.10 -8.51 -8.05
CA LEU A 6 1.79 -8.95 -9.27
C LEU A 6 3.18 -9.56 -9.04
N PRO A 7 4.06 -9.02 -8.16
CA PRO A 7 5.37 -9.64 -7.90
C PRO A 7 5.26 -11.02 -7.25
N GLU A 8 4.29 -11.23 -6.36
CA GLU A 8 4.07 -12.53 -5.72
C GLU A 8 3.48 -13.54 -6.70
N GLU A 9 2.50 -13.12 -7.51
CA GLU A 9 1.92 -13.97 -8.56
C GLU A 9 2.98 -14.43 -9.57
N ALA A 10 3.85 -13.53 -10.01
CA ALA A 10 4.97 -13.86 -10.88
C ALA A 10 5.96 -14.84 -10.23
N ALA A 11 6.28 -14.65 -8.94
CA ALA A 11 7.14 -15.56 -8.19
C ALA A 11 6.53 -16.96 -8.03
N LEU A 12 5.20 -17.05 -7.97
CA LEU A 12 4.45 -18.32 -7.95
C LEU A 12 4.29 -18.95 -9.34
N GLY A 13 4.85 -18.34 -10.38
CA GLY A 13 4.86 -18.90 -11.74
C GLY A 13 3.71 -18.42 -12.63
N ALA A 14 2.95 -17.39 -12.24
CA ALA A 14 1.96 -16.79 -13.14
C ALA A 14 2.62 -16.27 -14.42
N ARG A 15 1.95 -16.46 -15.54
CA ARG A 15 2.34 -15.97 -16.86
C ARG A 15 1.21 -15.17 -17.47
N PHE A 16 1.56 -14.10 -18.16
CA PHE A 16 0.60 -13.20 -18.77
C PHE A 16 0.72 -13.28 -20.30
N TYR A 17 -0.40 -13.27 -20.98
CA TYR A 17 -0.47 -13.47 -22.42
C TYR A 17 -1.30 -12.39 -23.08
N ASP A 18 -0.86 -11.95 -24.25
CA ASP A 18 -1.59 -11.07 -25.15
C ASP A 18 -1.60 -11.70 -26.55
N GLU A 19 -2.77 -11.91 -27.12
CA GLU A 19 -2.96 -12.57 -28.43
C GLU A 19 -2.17 -13.89 -28.57
N GLY A 20 -2.12 -14.66 -27.49
CA GLY A 20 -1.41 -15.96 -27.44
C GLY A 20 0.12 -15.86 -27.26
N LYS A 21 0.68 -14.66 -27.10
CA LYS A 21 2.10 -14.45 -26.84
C LYS A 21 2.31 -14.08 -25.38
N GLU A 22 3.29 -14.72 -24.75
CA GLU A 22 3.70 -14.35 -23.39
C GLU A 22 4.34 -12.96 -23.38
N GLY A 23 4.01 -12.14 -22.36
CA GLY A 23 4.52 -10.78 -22.21
C GLY A 23 4.50 -10.30 -20.77
N ASP A 24 5.10 -9.13 -20.53
CA ASP A 24 5.05 -8.46 -19.25
C ASP A 24 3.65 -7.92 -18.96
N ALA A 25 3.13 -8.15 -17.74
CA ALA A 25 1.79 -7.73 -17.36
C ALA A 25 1.57 -6.22 -17.48
N LEU A 26 2.55 -5.39 -17.04
CA LEU A 26 2.42 -3.94 -17.12
C LEU A 26 2.46 -3.44 -18.57
N GLU A 27 3.28 -4.05 -19.43
CA GLU A 27 3.31 -3.72 -20.85
C GLU A 27 1.97 -4.07 -21.53
N ILE A 28 1.42 -5.25 -21.23
CA ILE A 28 0.11 -5.68 -21.74
C ILE A 28 -0.98 -4.69 -21.29
N LEU A 29 -1.04 -4.36 -19.99
CA LEU A 29 -2.01 -3.40 -19.47
C LEU A 29 -1.86 -2.01 -20.13
N LYS A 30 -0.63 -1.57 -20.37
CA LYS A 30 -0.35 -0.30 -21.07
C LYS A 30 -0.88 -0.28 -22.48
N LYS A 31 -0.67 -1.37 -23.23
CA LYS A 31 -1.20 -1.55 -24.61
C LYS A 31 -2.71 -1.38 -24.65
N TYR A 32 -3.42 -1.82 -23.62
CA TYR A 32 -4.89 -1.72 -23.51
C TYR A 32 -5.38 -0.45 -22.79
N GLY A 33 -4.51 0.57 -22.66
CA GLY A 33 -4.91 1.91 -22.24
C GLY A 33 -4.83 2.17 -20.73
N ALA A 34 -4.34 1.24 -19.92
CA ALA A 34 -4.06 1.53 -18.52
C ALA A 34 -2.97 2.61 -18.42
N ASN A 35 -3.21 3.64 -17.64
CA ASN A 35 -2.31 4.80 -17.51
C ASN A 35 -1.90 5.08 -16.06
N SER A 36 -2.57 4.45 -15.09
CA SER A 36 -2.29 4.62 -13.68
C SER A 36 -2.35 3.29 -12.94
N LEU A 37 -1.40 3.07 -12.05
CA LEU A 37 -1.32 1.91 -11.15
C LEU A 37 -1.85 2.30 -9.78
N ARG A 38 -2.37 1.34 -9.03
CA ARG A 38 -2.58 1.42 -7.59
C ARG A 38 -1.63 0.44 -6.93
N ILE A 39 -0.85 0.92 -5.96
CA ILE A 39 0.15 0.11 -5.26
C ILE A 39 -0.08 0.27 -3.75
N ARG A 40 -0.37 -0.84 -3.09
CA ARG A 40 -0.57 -0.90 -1.64
C ARG A 40 0.77 -0.89 -0.91
N LEU A 41 0.75 -0.33 0.29
CA LEU A 41 1.85 -0.44 1.23
C LEU A 41 1.33 -0.85 2.61
N TRP A 42 1.88 -1.93 3.14
CA TRP A 42 1.74 -2.39 4.52
C TRP A 42 2.99 -2.07 5.31
N ASN A 43 2.84 -1.90 6.63
CA ASN A 43 3.96 -1.45 7.47
C ASN A 43 5.03 -2.54 7.61
N ASP A 44 4.66 -3.70 8.14
CA ASP A 44 5.56 -4.84 8.33
C ASP A 44 4.79 -6.16 8.10
N PRO A 45 4.61 -6.58 6.82
CA PRO A 45 3.80 -7.73 6.44
C PRO A 45 4.48 -9.07 6.70
N TYR A 46 5.16 -9.21 7.83
CA TYR A 46 5.90 -10.42 8.21
C TYR A 46 5.56 -10.82 9.64
N SER A 47 5.53 -12.15 9.88
CA SER A 47 5.45 -12.71 11.22
C SER A 47 6.76 -12.52 12.00
N GLU A 48 6.74 -12.80 13.30
CA GLU A 48 7.92 -12.68 14.17
C GLU A 48 9.11 -13.54 13.71
N ASP A 49 8.83 -14.69 13.07
CA ASP A 49 9.84 -15.56 12.47
C ASP A 49 10.21 -15.16 11.01
N GLY A 50 9.78 -13.98 10.57
CA GLY A 50 10.14 -13.39 9.27
C GLY A 50 9.40 -13.98 8.07
N LYS A 51 8.35 -14.80 8.27
CA LYS A 51 7.54 -15.33 7.17
C LYS A 51 6.56 -14.29 6.65
N PRO A 52 6.43 -14.13 5.33
CA PRO A 52 5.47 -13.21 4.74
C PRO A 52 4.03 -13.67 5.00
N TYR A 53 3.13 -12.69 5.20
CA TYR A 53 1.69 -12.97 5.36
C TYR A 53 1.00 -13.35 4.05
N GLY A 54 1.67 -13.16 2.89
CA GLY A 54 1.10 -13.43 1.57
C GLY A 54 0.17 -12.30 1.06
N ALA A 55 -0.68 -12.65 0.12
CA ALA A 55 -1.59 -11.70 -0.56
C ALA A 55 -0.87 -10.47 -1.15
N GLY A 56 0.31 -10.70 -1.75
CA GLY A 56 1.18 -9.68 -2.32
C GLY A 56 2.30 -9.24 -1.40
N THR A 57 2.22 -9.48 -0.09
CA THR A 57 3.23 -9.06 0.91
C THR A 57 3.74 -7.65 0.59
N SER A 58 2.82 -6.69 0.58
CA SER A 58 2.99 -5.33 0.02
C SER A 58 3.92 -4.47 0.87
N ASP A 59 5.20 -4.83 0.95
CA ASP A 59 6.26 -4.09 1.66
C ASP A 59 6.85 -2.95 0.81
N PHE A 60 7.72 -2.15 1.43
CA PHE A 60 8.37 -1.02 0.76
C PHE A 60 9.25 -1.45 -0.42
N THR A 61 9.88 -2.62 -0.37
CA THR A 61 10.74 -3.13 -1.45
C THR A 61 9.91 -3.44 -2.70
N LYS A 62 8.76 -4.09 -2.53
CA LYS A 62 7.83 -4.37 -3.64
C LYS A 62 7.19 -3.10 -4.19
N LEU A 63 6.83 -2.14 -3.33
CA LEU A 63 6.38 -0.81 -3.76
C LEU A 63 7.43 -0.16 -4.68
N VAL A 64 8.70 -0.10 -4.26
CA VAL A 64 9.77 0.51 -5.07
C VAL A 64 9.95 -0.23 -6.40
N ALA A 65 9.90 -1.56 -6.40
CA ALA A 65 10.02 -2.35 -7.63
C ALA A 65 8.89 -2.06 -8.61
N LEU A 66 7.63 -2.07 -8.14
CA LEU A 66 6.45 -1.78 -8.98
C LEU A 66 6.43 -0.33 -9.48
N ALA A 67 6.69 0.65 -8.60
CA ALA A 67 6.74 2.05 -8.98
C ALA A 67 7.84 2.32 -10.01
N SER A 68 9.02 1.69 -9.85
CA SER A 68 10.12 1.80 -10.81
C SER A 68 9.78 1.19 -12.16
N ALA A 69 9.14 0.01 -12.18
CA ALA A 69 8.68 -0.62 -13.42
C ALA A 69 7.60 0.22 -14.11
N GLY A 70 6.62 0.69 -13.34
CA GLY A 70 5.56 1.57 -13.84
C GLY A 70 6.11 2.86 -14.44
N LYS A 71 7.04 3.53 -13.74
CA LYS A 71 7.68 4.76 -14.22
C LYS A 71 8.38 4.57 -15.57
N LYS A 72 9.12 3.48 -15.76
CA LYS A 72 9.79 3.16 -17.04
C LYS A 72 8.80 3.05 -18.20
N LEU A 73 7.59 2.60 -17.93
CA LEU A 73 6.50 2.47 -18.91
C LEU A 73 5.61 3.71 -19.00
N GLY A 74 5.94 4.78 -18.26
CA GLY A 74 5.18 6.03 -18.27
C GLY A 74 3.81 5.92 -17.58
N TYR A 75 3.69 5.10 -16.54
CA TYR A 75 2.55 5.10 -15.64
C TYR A 75 2.68 6.19 -14.57
N SER A 76 1.56 6.80 -14.24
CA SER A 76 1.36 7.42 -12.93
C SER A 76 1.00 6.35 -11.89
N TYR A 77 1.05 6.67 -10.60
CA TYR A 77 0.50 5.74 -9.62
C TYR A 77 -0.10 6.42 -8.38
N LEU A 78 -1.05 5.72 -7.78
CA LEU A 78 -1.62 5.99 -6.47
C LEU A 78 -0.95 5.07 -5.46
N LEU A 79 -0.38 5.65 -4.42
CA LEU A 79 0.12 4.93 -3.25
C LEU A 79 -1.02 4.77 -2.25
N ASP A 80 -1.35 3.53 -1.91
CA ASP A 80 -2.37 3.21 -0.93
C ASP A 80 -1.72 2.77 0.40
N LEU A 81 -1.76 3.64 1.39
CA LEU A 81 -1.21 3.42 2.72
C LEU A 81 -2.26 2.76 3.63
N HIS A 82 -2.09 1.49 3.95
CA HIS A 82 -3.02 0.75 4.81
C HIS A 82 -2.88 1.11 6.29
N TYR A 83 -1.71 1.56 6.73
CA TYR A 83 -1.35 1.74 8.14
C TYR A 83 -1.65 0.50 8.98
N SER A 84 -1.31 -0.65 8.45
CA SER A 84 -1.44 -1.96 9.07
C SER A 84 -0.39 -2.91 8.48
N ASP A 85 -0.18 -4.04 9.11
CA ASP A 85 0.76 -5.07 8.63
C ASP A 85 0.15 -6.02 7.60
N PHE A 86 -1.16 -5.94 7.41
CA PHE A 86 -1.93 -6.76 6.48
C PHE A 86 -3.15 -5.97 5.96
N TRP A 87 -4.13 -6.64 5.38
CA TRP A 87 -5.34 -6.02 4.90
C TRP A 87 -6.05 -5.20 5.98
N ALA A 88 -6.21 -3.90 5.75
CA ALA A 88 -7.18 -3.05 6.40
C ALA A 88 -8.43 -2.99 5.52
N ASP A 89 -9.61 -3.24 6.10
CA ASP A 89 -10.91 -3.25 5.42
C ASP A 89 -12.01 -2.79 6.39
N PRO A 90 -13.28 -2.63 5.95
CA PRO A 90 -14.35 -2.13 6.83
C PRO A 90 -14.62 -2.98 8.08
N GLY A 91 -14.14 -4.22 8.12
CA GLY A 91 -14.26 -5.13 9.27
C GLY A 91 -13.05 -5.13 10.20
N LYS A 92 -11.93 -4.56 9.78
CA LYS A 92 -10.68 -4.53 10.55
C LYS A 92 -9.77 -3.38 10.13
N GLN A 93 -9.51 -2.48 11.05
CA GLN A 93 -8.70 -1.28 10.86
C GLN A 93 -7.68 -1.13 12.01
N PHE A 94 -7.03 -2.25 12.37
CA PHE A 94 -6.08 -2.26 13.46
C PHE A 94 -4.74 -1.64 13.04
N PRO A 95 -4.08 -0.88 13.93
CA PRO A 95 -2.74 -0.37 13.67
C PRO A 95 -1.73 -1.52 13.51
N PRO A 96 -0.56 -1.25 12.90
CA PRO A 96 0.54 -2.21 12.87
C PRO A 96 0.92 -2.72 14.25
N LYS A 97 1.47 -3.92 14.35
CA LYS A 97 1.91 -4.53 15.61
C LYS A 97 2.87 -3.63 16.41
N GLU A 98 3.71 -2.86 15.72
CA GLU A 98 4.63 -1.90 16.32
C GLU A 98 3.88 -0.77 17.07
N TRP A 99 2.65 -0.44 16.65
CA TRP A 99 1.84 0.65 17.21
C TRP A 99 0.68 0.14 18.10
N ALA A 100 0.59 -1.17 18.35
CA ALA A 100 -0.57 -1.81 18.97
C ALA A 100 -0.94 -1.29 20.36
N TYR A 101 0.02 -0.73 21.10
CA TYR A 101 -0.19 -0.19 22.45
C TYR A 101 -0.19 1.34 22.51
N ALA A 102 -0.20 2.01 21.36
CA ALA A 102 -0.19 3.46 21.28
C ALA A 102 -1.58 4.04 21.63
N ASP A 103 -1.60 5.15 22.34
CA ASP A 103 -2.81 5.95 22.51
C ASP A 103 -3.10 6.80 21.25
N ALA A 104 -4.23 7.51 21.25
CA ALA A 104 -4.64 8.31 20.10
C ALA A 104 -3.63 9.41 19.74
N ASN A 105 -2.96 10.01 20.72
CA ASN A 105 -1.97 11.06 20.45
C ASN A 105 -0.71 10.50 19.81
N ALA A 106 -0.26 9.34 20.27
CA ALA A 106 0.88 8.65 19.68
C ALA A 106 0.54 8.15 18.26
N LEU A 107 -0.67 7.60 18.02
CA LEU A 107 -1.11 7.15 16.70
C LEU A 107 -1.15 8.28 15.68
N GLU A 108 -1.66 9.47 16.02
CA GLU A 108 -1.63 10.66 15.17
C GLU A 108 -0.20 10.94 14.69
N LYS A 109 0.73 10.99 15.65
CA LYS A 109 2.14 11.22 15.33
C LYS A 109 2.75 10.10 14.46
N TYR A 110 2.42 8.84 14.72
CA TYR A 110 2.95 7.70 13.96
C TYR A 110 2.44 7.69 12.53
N VAL A 111 1.17 7.98 12.30
CA VAL A 111 0.60 8.10 10.96
C VAL A 111 1.31 9.21 10.18
N TYR A 112 1.47 10.38 10.80
CA TYR A 112 2.19 11.51 10.19
C TYR A 112 3.64 11.16 9.86
N ASP A 113 4.39 10.66 10.84
CA ASP A 113 5.82 10.36 10.68
C ASP A 113 6.05 9.26 9.64
N TYR A 114 5.24 8.20 9.67
CA TYR A 114 5.30 7.10 8.70
C TYR A 114 5.02 7.60 7.27
N THR A 115 3.93 8.35 7.09
CA THR A 115 3.57 8.92 5.79
C THR A 115 4.69 9.79 5.25
N LYS A 116 5.20 10.69 6.08
CA LYS A 116 6.32 11.58 5.73
C LYS A 116 7.59 10.80 5.38
N ASP A 117 7.96 9.80 6.17
CA ASP A 117 9.16 8.98 5.92
C ASP A 117 9.05 8.21 4.61
N VAL A 118 7.92 7.56 4.35
CA VAL A 118 7.66 6.86 3.09
C VAL A 118 7.79 7.81 1.90
N LEU A 119 7.13 8.96 1.94
CA LEU A 119 7.17 9.93 0.84
C LEU A 119 8.57 10.53 0.65
N LEU A 120 9.32 10.80 1.72
CA LEU A 120 10.71 11.26 1.61
C LEU A 120 11.64 10.19 1.03
N LYS A 121 11.46 8.93 1.37
CA LYS A 121 12.19 7.80 0.76
C LYS A 121 11.90 7.70 -0.73
N LEU A 122 10.62 7.75 -1.11
CA LEU A 122 10.22 7.72 -2.52
C LEU A 122 10.74 8.94 -3.30
N LYS A 123 10.72 10.13 -2.69
CA LYS A 123 11.30 11.34 -3.29
C LYS A 123 12.79 11.20 -3.60
N ARG A 124 13.57 10.62 -2.69
CA ARG A 124 15.02 10.38 -2.90
C ARG A 124 15.28 9.40 -4.04
N LEU A 125 14.35 8.49 -4.30
CA LEU A 125 14.41 7.51 -5.38
C LEU A 125 13.82 8.04 -6.70
N ASP A 126 13.32 9.29 -6.73
CA ASP A 126 12.61 9.87 -7.87
C ASP A 126 11.35 9.05 -8.24
N LEU A 127 10.62 8.60 -7.21
CA LEU A 127 9.44 7.74 -7.32
C LEU A 127 8.23 8.30 -6.53
N LEU A 128 8.08 9.63 -6.45
CA LEU A 128 6.89 10.19 -5.79
C LEU A 128 5.61 9.77 -6.52
N PRO A 129 4.57 9.35 -5.79
CA PRO A 129 3.26 9.08 -6.37
C PRO A 129 2.55 10.38 -6.80
N GLU A 130 1.69 10.33 -7.78
CA GLU A 130 0.78 11.42 -8.15
C GLU A 130 -0.39 11.55 -7.19
N MET A 131 -0.76 10.47 -6.51
CA MET A 131 -1.81 10.45 -5.49
C MET A 131 -1.42 9.58 -4.32
N VAL A 132 -1.87 9.96 -3.12
CA VAL A 132 -1.75 9.17 -1.90
C VAL A 132 -3.14 8.91 -1.34
N GLN A 133 -3.47 7.66 -1.09
CA GLN A 133 -4.65 7.25 -0.37
C GLN A 133 -4.26 7.05 1.10
N VAL A 134 -4.85 7.85 1.97
CA VAL A 134 -4.62 7.81 3.42
C VAL A 134 -5.60 6.83 4.06
N GLY A 135 -5.13 5.61 4.29
CA GLY A 135 -5.95 4.48 4.75
C GLY A 135 -6.70 3.77 3.62
N ASN A 136 -6.91 2.47 3.77
CA ASN A 136 -7.71 1.65 2.87
C ASN A 136 -9.08 1.38 3.46
N GLU A 137 -10.15 1.62 2.68
CA GLU A 137 -11.54 1.28 3.02
C GLU A 137 -11.98 1.78 4.41
N ILE A 138 -11.66 3.02 4.75
CA ILE A 138 -11.86 3.63 6.08
C ILE A 138 -13.31 4.00 6.41
N THR A 139 -14.30 3.39 5.78
CA THR A 139 -15.71 3.66 6.02
C THR A 139 -16.10 3.53 7.50
N ASN A 140 -15.49 2.59 8.22
CA ASN A 140 -15.69 2.38 9.64
C ASN A 140 -14.56 2.95 10.51
N GLY A 141 -13.81 3.93 9.96
CA GLY A 141 -12.66 4.55 10.60
C GLY A 141 -11.34 3.85 10.32
N LEU A 142 -10.29 4.22 11.06
CA LEU A 142 -8.93 3.65 10.99
C LEU A 142 -8.29 3.64 12.38
N MET A 143 -7.18 2.94 12.58
CA MET A 143 -6.46 2.86 13.87
C MET A 143 -7.37 2.46 15.05
N TRP A 144 -8.10 1.36 14.89
CA TRP A 144 -8.97 0.86 15.96
C TRP A 144 -8.18 0.47 17.22
N PRO A 145 -8.79 0.65 18.43
CA PRO A 145 -10.15 1.17 18.69
C PRO A 145 -10.27 2.70 18.64
N HIS A 146 -9.17 3.46 18.59
CA HIS A 146 -9.17 4.90 18.81
C HIS A 146 -9.87 5.72 17.71
N GLY A 147 -9.78 5.30 16.47
CA GLY A 147 -10.39 5.97 15.31
C GLY A 147 -11.54 5.18 14.68
N LYS A 148 -12.37 4.51 15.48
CA LYS A 148 -13.61 3.94 14.98
C LYS A 148 -14.59 5.03 14.54
N TRP A 149 -15.57 4.64 13.72
CA TRP A 149 -16.59 5.53 13.13
C TRP A 149 -17.36 6.39 14.15
N ASP A 150 -17.46 5.95 15.40
CA ASP A 150 -18.09 6.66 16.51
C ASP A 150 -17.15 7.69 17.17
N ASN A 151 -15.91 7.80 16.71
CA ASN A 151 -14.91 8.74 17.17
C ASN A 151 -14.32 9.56 16.00
N VAL A 152 -15.19 10.39 15.39
CA VAL A 152 -14.84 11.17 14.19
C VAL A 152 -13.72 12.19 14.43
N ASP A 153 -13.57 12.71 15.66
CA ASP A 153 -12.50 13.66 16.00
C ASP A 153 -11.12 12.99 15.86
N ASN A 154 -10.97 11.76 16.34
CA ASN A 154 -9.73 11.02 16.15
C ASN A 154 -9.50 10.64 14.70
N ILE A 155 -10.56 10.26 13.95
CA ILE A 155 -10.42 10.00 12.52
C ILE A 155 -9.89 11.24 11.81
N ALA A 156 -10.48 12.42 12.07
CA ALA A 156 -10.04 13.68 11.48
C ALA A 156 -8.57 13.99 11.80
N ARG A 157 -8.14 13.76 13.04
CA ARG A 157 -6.74 13.95 13.48
C ARG A 157 -5.76 13.02 12.75
N PHE A 158 -6.15 11.76 12.51
CA PHE A 158 -5.28 10.79 11.86
C PHE A 158 -5.09 11.04 10.36
N ILE A 159 -6.02 11.75 9.71
CA ILE A 159 -5.99 12.01 8.28
C ILE A 159 -5.65 13.46 7.91
N SER A 160 -5.51 14.36 8.88
CA SER A 160 -5.11 15.77 8.68
C SER A 160 -3.61 15.96 8.88
#